data_505ade0a934e1cedac0382b84696f924
#
_entry.id   505ade0a934e1cedac0382b84696f924
#
_cell.length_a   1.000
_cell.length_b   1.000
_cell.length_c   1.000
_cell.angle_alpha   90.00
_cell.angle_beta   90.00
_cell.angle_gamma   90.00
#
_symmetry.space_group_name_H-M   'P 1'
#
loop_
_entity.id
_entity.type
_entity.pdbx_description
1 polymer ?
#
loop_
_entity_poly.entity_id
_entity_poly.type
_entity_poly.pdbx_seq_one_letter_code
_entity_poly.pdbx_strand_id
1 'polypeptide(L)'
;MHILSLTLKGFRGIRDGLGLDVLTLDFEALCDGAELVAIAGPNGRGKTTVLDNMHPYLTMPSRASAAGAGGFSYYDHVFLPENEKDLVWALEGRSYRSQVVIRLNGRRRTEAFLFVLTDAEAWRPVTLEDGTVSDGKVETYTRCVERLCGSADTFFTSVFGAQGKRQLSDYRNAEIKTLLADLLGQEQIRELGRKAGDTAKLLKAGLVAVRQEAAAMDSEAGRLARALADAADAADAPARAHQAQAAVAAAASTLEQARQAHVQVSMQREQASETDARRAQLLQERETAQAVGRAAMQELADREQAERQRLNRLTRRAAQRR
;
A
#
# COMPACT_ATOMS: atom_id res chain seq x y z
N MET A 1 22.70 5.20 5.38
CA MET A 1 22.76 5.46 3.94
C MET A 1 23.70 6.64 3.69
N HIS A 2 24.71 6.46 2.87
CA HIS A 2 25.64 7.49 2.42
C HIS A 2 25.42 7.82 0.96
N ILE A 3 25.30 9.09 0.58
CA ILE A 3 25.22 9.53 -0.81
C ILE A 3 26.65 9.70 -1.34
N LEU A 4 26.97 9.02 -2.44
CA LEU A 4 28.29 9.06 -3.07
C LEU A 4 28.30 10.05 -4.24
N SER A 5 27.34 9.94 -5.14
CA SER A 5 27.19 10.92 -6.23
C SER A 5 25.74 11.09 -6.67
N LEU A 6 25.43 12.23 -7.26
CA LEU A 6 24.13 12.54 -7.84
C LEU A 6 24.32 13.23 -9.18
N THR A 7 23.73 12.67 -10.24
CA THR A 7 23.59 13.34 -11.54
C THR A 7 22.13 13.58 -11.85
N LEU A 8 21.80 14.83 -12.16
CA LEU A 8 20.48 15.27 -12.58
C LEU A 8 20.57 15.85 -13.98
N LYS A 9 19.91 15.23 -14.96
CA LYS A 9 19.80 15.67 -16.35
C LYS A 9 18.37 16.09 -16.66
N GLY A 10 18.19 17.31 -17.16
CA GLY A 10 16.91 17.81 -17.63
C GLY A 10 15.93 18.22 -16.55
N PHE A 11 16.36 18.49 -15.34
CA PHE A 11 15.51 18.98 -14.26
C PHE A 11 15.33 20.51 -14.33
N ARG A 12 14.06 20.97 -14.40
CA ARG A 12 13.72 22.41 -14.49
C ARG A 12 14.35 23.22 -13.37
N GLY A 13 14.31 22.75 -12.12
CA GLY A 13 14.87 23.50 -11.00
C GLY A 13 16.39 23.69 -11.08
N ILE A 14 17.12 22.84 -11.82
CA ILE A 14 18.55 22.99 -12.09
C ILE A 14 18.75 23.97 -13.23
N ARG A 15 18.01 23.82 -14.33
CA ARG A 15 18.09 24.75 -15.47
C ARG A 15 17.73 26.16 -15.07
N ASP A 16 16.60 26.35 -14.39
CA ASP A 16 16.10 27.68 -14.00
C ASP A 16 17.01 28.34 -12.96
N GLY A 17 17.63 27.52 -12.10
CA GLY A 17 18.51 28.01 -11.03
C GLY A 17 19.96 28.26 -11.45
N LEU A 18 20.54 27.35 -12.24
CA LEU A 18 21.96 27.32 -12.57
C LEU A 18 22.25 27.52 -14.06
N GLY A 19 21.23 27.46 -14.93
CA GLY A 19 21.41 27.51 -16.38
C GLY A 19 22.01 26.21 -16.95
N LEU A 20 21.98 25.11 -16.21
CA LEU A 20 22.59 23.84 -16.60
C LEU A 20 21.52 22.81 -16.98
N ASP A 21 21.76 22.10 -18.07
CA ASP A 21 20.93 20.95 -18.48
C ASP A 21 21.32 19.68 -17.72
N VAL A 22 22.56 19.57 -17.26
CA VAL A 22 23.10 18.47 -16.45
C VAL A 22 23.87 19.03 -15.26
N LEU A 23 23.57 18.51 -14.07
CA LEU A 23 24.32 18.76 -12.85
C LEU A 23 24.83 17.42 -12.33
N THR A 24 26.15 17.33 -12.10
CA THR A 24 26.77 16.16 -11.43
C THR A 24 27.45 16.65 -10.16
N LEU A 25 27.14 15.99 -9.05
CA LEU A 25 27.76 16.21 -7.74
C LEU A 25 28.41 14.90 -7.31
N ASP A 26 29.71 14.94 -7.14
CA ASP A 26 30.50 13.88 -6.53
C ASP A 26 30.76 14.26 -5.08
N PHE A 27 30.02 13.62 -4.16
CA PHE A 27 30.10 13.95 -2.75
C PHE A 27 31.37 13.40 -2.10
N GLU A 28 31.96 12.32 -2.61
CA GLU A 28 33.21 11.80 -2.11
C GLU A 28 34.33 12.82 -2.37
N ALA A 29 34.41 13.34 -3.59
CA ALA A 29 35.40 14.36 -3.96
C ALA A 29 35.13 15.74 -3.31
N LEU A 30 33.84 16.13 -3.20
CA LEU A 30 33.45 17.44 -2.68
C LEU A 30 33.58 17.56 -1.16
N CYS A 31 33.35 16.46 -0.43
CA CYS A 31 33.24 16.49 1.02
C CYS A 31 34.54 16.13 1.73
N ASP A 32 35.50 15.51 1.06
CA ASP A 32 36.84 15.17 1.59
C ASP A 32 36.77 14.56 3.01
N GLY A 33 35.84 13.59 3.20
CA GLY A 33 35.64 12.94 4.50
C GLY A 33 34.85 13.73 5.54
N ALA A 34 34.25 14.87 5.19
CA ALA A 34 33.41 15.64 6.10
C ALA A 34 32.16 14.87 6.54
N GLU A 35 31.88 14.83 7.83
CA GLU A 35 30.68 14.20 8.39
C GLU A 35 29.41 15.03 8.18
N LEU A 36 29.54 16.35 8.01
CA LEU A 36 28.44 17.27 7.80
C LEU A 36 28.68 18.11 6.55
N VAL A 37 27.72 18.07 5.64
CA VAL A 37 27.73 18.82 4.38
C VAL A 37 26.59 19.80 4.32
N ALA A 38 26.88 21.07 4.06
CA ALA A 38 25.90 22.13 3.91
C ALA A 38 25.80 22.60 2.45
N ILE A 39 24.61 22.48 1.85
CA ILE A 39 24.30 23.03 0.52
C ILE A 39 23.75 24.45 0.69
N ALA A 40 24.58 25.46 0.50
CA ALA A 40 24.21 26.86 0.66
C ALA A 40 24.08 27.57 -0.70
N GLY A 41 23.34 28.67 -0.72
CA GLY A 41 23.21 29.56 -1.89
C GLY A 41 21.88 30.33 -1.88
N PRO A 42 21.71 31.32 -2.78
CA PRO A 42 20.48 32.11 -2.91
C PRO A 42 19.26 31.29 -3.23
N ASN A 43 18.07 31.83 -3.00
CA ASN A 43 16.81 31.17 -3.37
C ASN A 43 16.70 31.03 -4.90
N GLY A 44 15.99 29.98 -5.33
CA GLY A 44 15.81 29.68 -6.76
C GLY A 44 17.00 28.97 -7.43
N ARG A 45 18.12 28.73 -6.75
CA ARG A 45 19.32 28.09 -7.33
C ARG A 45 19.33 26.56 -7.32
N GLY A 46 18.16 25.91 -7.25
CA GLY A 46 18.05 24.46 -7.41
C GLY A 46 18.38 23.64 -6.16
N LYS A 47 18.70 24.22 -4.99
CA LYS A 47 19.03 23.49 -3.75
C LYS A 47 17.99 22.46 -3.37
N THR A 48 16.72 22.84 -3.36
CA THR A 48 15.60 21.93 -3.04
C THR A 48 15.50 20.81 -4.08
N THR A 49 15.74 21.11 -5.37
CA THR A 49 15.74 20.08 -6.42
C THR A 49 16.86 19.06 -6.22
N VAL A 50 18.04 19.51 -5.81
CA VAL A 50 19.14 18.61 -5.44
C VAL A 50 18.72 17.75 -4.26
N LEU A 51 18.31 18.37 -3.14
CA LEU A 51 17.92 17.65 -1.93
C LEU A 51 16.79 16.63 -2.20
N ASP A 52 15.73 17.04 -2.89
CA ASP A 52 14.60 16.19 -3.25
C ASP A 52 14.96 14.96 -4.11
N ASN A 53 16.16 14.91 -4.67
CA ASN A 53 16.65 13.79 -5.46
C ASN A 53 17.79 13.00 -4.80
N MET A 54 18.21 13.36 -3.58
CA MET A 54 19.26 12.65 -2.82
C MET A 54 18.75 11.42 -2.07
N HIS A 55 17.80 10.71 -2.63
CA HIS A 55 17.24 9.48 -2.09
C HIS A 55 16.76 8.56 -3.23
N PRO A 56 16.63 7.24 -3.04
CA PRO A 56 16.27 6.31 -4.13
C PRO A 56 14.78 6.29 -4.48
N TYR A 57 13.88 6.85 -3.67
CA TYR A 57 12.43 6.79 -3.95
C TYR A 57 12.02 7.65 -5.14
N LEU A 58 10.96 7.22 -5.84
CA LEU A 58 10.43 7.88 -7.05
C LEU A 58 9.50 9.04 -6.70
N THR A 59 10.01 10.00 -5.96
CA THR A 59 9.27 11.21 -5.55
C THR A 59 10.22 12.38 -5.40
N MET A 60 9.68 13.58 -5.32
CA MET A 60 10.34 14.79 -4.84
C MET A 60 9.54 15.29 -3.62
N PRO A 61 9.96 15.01 -2.39
CA PRO A 61 9.16 15.19 -1.18
C PRO A 61 8.61 16.60 -0.98
N SER A 62 9.40 17.64 -1.29
CA SER A 62 8.95 19.04 -1.18
C SER A 62 7.91 19.43 -2.25
N ARG A 63 7.77 18.63 -3.31
CA ARG A 63 6.81 18.83 -4.41
C ARG A 63 5.60 17.93 -4.30
N ALA A 64 5.72 16.76 -3.65
CA ALA A 64 4.65 15.81 -3.49
C ALA A 64 3.46 16.36 -2.70
N SER A 65 3.69 17.25 -1.74
CA SER A 65 2.63 17.91 -0.96
C SER A 65 1.78 18.90 -1.77
N ALA A 66 2.30 19.40 -2.89
CA ALA A 66 1.59 20.30 -3.80
C ALA A 66 0.84 19.55 -4.92
N ALA A 67 1.12 18.28 -5.09
CA ALA A 67 0.50 17.43 -6.12
C ALA A 67 -0.85 16.90 -5.65
N GLY A 68 -1.91 17.61 -5.62
CA GLY A 68 -3.28 17.21 -5.29
C GLY A 68 -3.61 15.69 -5.30
N ALA A 69 -4.83 15.28 -5.48
CA ALA A 69 -5.27 13.87 -5.46
C ALA A 69 -4.62 12.95 -6.53
N GLY A 70 -3.86 13.52 -7.49
CA GLY A 70 -3.19 12.77 -8.57
C GLY A 70 -1.80 12.22 -8.24
N GLY A 71 -1.25 12.52 -7.05
CA GLY A 71 0.09 12.08 -6.66
C GLY A 71 1.22 12.86 -7.35
N PHE A 72 2.47 12.52 -7.01
CA PHE A 72 3.66 13.13 -7.59
C PHE A 72 3.96 12.61 -9.00
N SER A 73 4.41 13.50 -9.91
CA SER A 73 4.84 13.15 -11.25
C SER A 73 6.14 13.89 -11.64
N TYR A 74 7.15 13.15 -12.05
CA TYR A 74 8.39 13.75 -12.56
C TYR A 74 8.18 14.58 -13.84
N TYR A 75 7.16 14.26 -14.65
CA TYR A 75 6.93 14.91 -15.96
C TYR A 75 6.74 16.42 -15.87
N ASP A 76 6.28 16.91 -14.72
CA ASP A 76 6.07 18.35 -14.49
C ASP A 76 7.35 19.07 -14.07
N HIS A 77 8.39 18.31 -13.71
CA HIS A 77 9.65 18.83 -13.16
C HIS A 77 10.85 18.67 -14.08
N VAL A 78 10.64 18.07 -15.27
CA VAL A 78 11.68 17.85 -16.27
C VAL A 78 11.32 18.52 -17.60
N PHE A 79 12.29 18.72 -18.51
CA PHE A 79 12.06 19.49 -19.73
C PHE A 79 12.73 18.93 -20.99
N LEU A 80 13.74 18.07 -20.88
CA LEU A 80 14.39 17.46 -22.03
C LEU A 80 13.55 16.30 -22.59
N PRO A 81 13.76 15.92 -23.87
CA PRO A 81 13.17 14.70 -24.43
C PRO A 81 13.46 13.45 -23.61
N GLU A 82 14.68 13.35 -23.08
CA GLU A 82 15.13 12.31 -22.15
C GLU A 82 15.86 12.94 -20.97
N ASN A 83 15.38 12.64 -19.79
CA ASN A 83 15.85 13.17 -18.51
C ASN A 83 16.29 12.02 -17.62
N GLU A 84 17.21 12.28 -16.71
CA GLU A 84 17.79 11.25 -15.87
C GLU A 84 18.06 11.76 -14.46
N LYS A 85 17.75 10.91 -13.50
CA LYS A 85 18.24 10.96 -12.14
C LYS A 85 19.13 9.74 -11.94
N ASP A 86 20.39 9.95 -11.68
CA ASP A 86 21.37 8.91 -11.38
C ASP A 86 21.97 9.19 -10.01
N LEU A 87 21.66 8.33 -9.05
CA LEU A 87 22.06 8.45 -7.66
C LEU A 87 22.89 7.23 -7.27
N VAL A 88 24.16 7.44 -6.90
CA VAL A 88 25.01 6.41 -6.29
C VAL A 88 25.05 6.62 -4.79
N TRP A 89 24.82 5.56 -4.04
CA TRP A 89 24.71 5.58 -2.59
C TRP A 89 25.21 4.29 -1.96
N ALA A 90 25.66 4.35 -0.72
CA ALA A 90 26.11 3.20 0.05
C ALA A 90 25.20 2.91 1.22
N LEU A 91 24.95 1.62 1.48
CA LEU A 91 24.19 1.11 2.62
C LEU A 91 24.84 -0.20 3.09
N GLU A 92 25.12 -0.31 4.39
CA GLU A 92 25.68 -1.50 5.01
C GLU A 92 26.94 -2.07 4.30
N GLY A 93 27.81 -1.15 3.87
CA GLY A 93 29.08 -1.50 3.21
C GLY A 93 28.93 -1.92 1.73
N ARG A 94 27.75 -1.82 1.14
CA ARG A 94 27.50 -2.07 -0.29
C ARG A 94 27.13 -0.79 -1.00
N SER A 95 27.61 -0.66 -2.24
CA SER A 95 27.26 0.47 -3.10
C SER A 95 26.11 0.11 -4.04
N TYR A 96 25.15 1.01 -4.15
CA TYR A 96 23.98 0.89 -5.01
C TYR A 96 23.90 2.07 -5.97
N ARG A 97 23.27 1.87 -7.13
CA ARG A 97 23.01 2.91 -8.12
C ARG A 97 21.54 2.89 -8.50
N SER A 98 20.88 4.00 -8.26
CA SER A 98 19.47 4.23 -8.64
C SER A 98 19.44 5.08 -9.89
N GLN A 99 19.11 4.48 -11.03
CA GLN A 99 19.00 5.16 -12.31
C GLN A 99 17.53 5.28 -12.71
N VAL A 100 17.03 6.50 -12.85
CA VAL A 100 15.65 6.79 -13.25
C VAL A 100 15.68 7.59 -14.54
N VAL A 101 15.14 7.01 -15.62
CA VAL A 101 15.07 7.64 -16.94
C VAL A 101 13.63 8.07 -17.20
N ILE A 102 13.44 9.35 -17.50
CA ILE A 102 12.12 9.97 -17.73
C ILE A 102 12.07 10.49 -19.15
N ARG A 103 11.22 9.89 -20.00
CA ARG A 103 11.05 10.26 -21.39
C ARG A 103 9.79 11.07 -21.59
N LEU A 104 9.93 12.23 -22.25
CA LEU A 104 8.82 13.11 -22.64
C LEU A 104 8.42 12.92 -24.10
N ASN A 105 9.25 12.28 -24.92
CA ASN A 105 8.98 12.05 -26.34
C ASN A 105 7.90 10.97 -26.54
N GLY A 106 6.87 11.26 -27.31
CA GLY A 106 5.78 10.35 -27.61
C GLY A 106 4.95 10.03 -26.36
N ARG A 107 4.81 8.74 -26.02
CA ARG A 107 4.16 8.32 -24.78
C ARG A 107 5.10 8.56 -23.61
N ARG A 108 4.69 9.40 -22.66
CA ARG A 108 5.42 9.64 -21.41
C ARG A 108 5.71 8.32 -20.71
N ARG A 109 6.98 8.07 -20.40
CA ARG A 109 7.44 6.82 -19.76
C ARG A 109 8.52 7.11 -18.75
N THR A 110 8.43 6.44 -17.61
CA THR A 110 9.48 6.40 -16.60
C THR A 110 10.00 4.96 -16.49
N GLU A 111 11.31 4.80 -16.59
CA GLU A 111 12.02 3.54 -16.34
C GLU A 111 12.91 3.76 -15.12
N ALA A 112 12.98 2.76 -14.25
CA ALA A 112 13.78 2.87 -13.03
C ALA A 112 14.54 1.56 -12.79
N PHE A 113 15.84 1.69 -12.59
CA PHE A 113 16.76 0.56 -12.38
C PHE A 113 17.49 0.75 -11.05
N LEU A 114 17.60 -0.32 -10.30
CA LEU A 114 18.44 -0.39 -9.12
C LEU A 114 19.54 -1.42 -9.36
N PHE A 115 20.76 -0.96 -9.24
CA PHE A 115 21.96 -1.80 -9.38
C PHE A 115 22.70 -1.89 -8.06
N VAL A 116 23.41 -2.98 -7.87
CA VAL A 116 24.39 -3.20 -6.79
C VAL A 116 25.77 -3.39 -7.40
N LEU A 117 26.77 -2.77 -6.80
CA LEU A 117 28.16 -2.98 -7.18
C LEU A 117 28.64 -4.33 -6.62
N THR A 118 29.15 -5.18 -7.50
CA THR A 118 29.72 -6.48 -7.12
C THR A 118 31.21 -6.35 -6.80
N ASP A 119 31.78 -7.36 -6.14
CA ASP A 119 33.21 -7.45 -5.85
C ASP A 119 34.11 -7.41 -7.10
N ALA A 120 33.53 -7.71 -8.27
CA ALA A 120 34.19 -7.59 -9.57
C ALA A 120 34.11 -6.17 -10.17
N GLU A 121 33.76 -5.16 -9.38
CA GLU A 121 33.56 -3.76 -9.81
C GLU A 121 32.54 -3.58 -10.94
N ALA A 122 31.57 -4.49 -11.07
CA ALA A 122 30.52 -4.45 -12.07
C ALA A 122 29.17 -4.15 -11.45
N TRP A 123 28.41 -3.23 -12.06
CA TRP A 123 27.03 -2.96 -11.70
C TRP A 123 26.11 -4.07 -12.18
N ARG A 124 25.35 -4.69 -11.28
CA ARG A 124 24.33 -5.71 -11.62
C ARG A 124 22.96 -5.29 -11.08
N PRO A 125 21.88 -5.60 -11.81
CA PRO A 125 20.53 -5.36 -11.29
C PRO A 125 20.32 -6.06 -9.95
N VAL A 126 19.73 -5.36 -9.00
CA VAL A 126 19.38 -5.94 -7.70
C VAL A 126 18.34 -7.03 -7.92
N THR A 127 18.59 -8.19 -7.32
CA THR A 127 17.67 -9.32 -7.27
C THR A 127 17.34 -9.62 -5.83
N LEU A 128 16.05 -9.66 -5.49
CA LEU A 128 15.56 -10.02 -4.16
C LEU A 128 15.49 -11.54 -3.98
N GLU A 129 15.37 -11.99 -2.73
CA GLU A 129 15.24 -13.41 -2.37
C GLU A 129 14.03 -14.10 -3.00
N ASP A 130 12.95 -13.34 -3.28
CA ASP A 130 11.73 -13.81 -3.92
C ASP A 130 11.83 -13.90 -5.47
N GLY A 131 13.02 -13.65 -6.02
CA GLY A 131 13.28 -13.64 -7.46
C GLY A 131 12.90 -12.34 -8.17
N THR A 132 12.41 -11.31 -7.47
CA THR A 132 12.15 -9.98 -8.08
C THR A 132 13.46 -9.35 -8.51
N VAL A 133 13.55 -8.99 -9.80
CA VAL A 133 14.71 -8.32 -10.40
C VAL A 133 14.32 -6.88 -10.74
N SER A 134 15.22 -5.92 -10.50
CA SER A 134 15.06 -4.54 -10.96
C SER A 134 15.28 -4.47 -12.48
N ASP A 135 14.20 -4.65 -13.25
CA ASP A 135 14.18 -4.84 -14.70
C ASP A 135 13.82 -3.57 -15.50
N GLY A 136 13.80 -2.43 -14.84
CA GLY A 136 13.43 -1.14 -15.45
C GLY A 136 11.96 -0.73 -15.22
N LYS A 137 11.13 -1.61 -14.68
CA LYS A 137 9.77 -1.26 -14.30
C LYS A 137 9.77 -0.51 -12.96
N VAL A 138 8.92 0.49 -12.86
CA VAL A 138 8.72 1.29 -11.64
C VAL A 138 8.35 0.40 -10.45
N GLU A 139 7.50 -0.60 -10.68
CA GLU A 139 7.00 -1.50 -9.63
C GLU A 139 8.12 -2.36 -9.03
N THR A 140 8.92 -3.04 -9.88
CA THR A 140 10.05 -3.87 -9.44
C THR A 140 11.14 -3.05 -8.77
N TYR A 141 11.42 -1.86 -9.32
CA TYR A 141 12.34 -0.90 -8.70
C TYR A 141 11.88 -0.49 -7.31
N THR A 142 10.62 -0.03 -7.17
CA THR A 142 10.06 0.41 -5.89
C THR A 142 10.14 -0.70 -4.84
N ARG A 143 9.78 -1.94 -5.23
CA ARG A 143 9.87 -3.10 -4.35
C ARG A 143 11.30 -3.40 -3.89
N CYS A 144 12.29 -3.27 -4.79
CA CYS A 144 13.69 -3.41 -4.43
C CYS A 144 14.15 -2.31 -3.46
N VAL A 145 13.78 -1.05 -3.70
CA VAL A 145 14.11 0.08 -2.81
C VAL A 145 13.47 -0.10 -1.44
N GLU A 146 12.18 -0.44 -1.38
CA GLU A 146 11.48 -0.66 -0.11
C GLU A 146 12.04 -1.84 0.69
N ARG A 147 12.53 -2.86 0.02
CA ARG A 147 13.18 -4.00 0.68
C ARG A 147 14.52 -3.61 1.32
N LEU A 148 15.26 -2.69 0.72
CA LEU A 148 16.57 -2.24 1.20
C LEU A 148 16.47 -1.08 2.21
N CYS A 149 15.59 -0.13 1.97
CA CYS A 149 15.52 1.14 2.71
C CYS A 149 14.26 1.28 3.60
N GLY A 150 13.36 0.29 3.59
CA GLY A 150 12.07 0.35 4.27
C GLY A 150 10.99 1.06 3.45
N SER A 151 9.83 1.27 4.05
CA SER A 151 8.74 2.02 3.41
C SER A 151 9.11 3.49 3.20
N ALA A 152 8.54 4.12 2.17
CA ALA A 152 8.76 5.54 1.90
C ALA A 152 8.38 6.41 3.12
N ASP A 153 7.28 6.07 3.80
CA ASP A 153 6.82 6.82 4.97
C ASP A 153 7.82 6.75 6.12
N THR A 154 8.35 5.56 6.39
CA THR A 154 9.39 5.36 7.40
C THR A 154 10.68 6.10 7.06
N PHE A 155 11.13 5.99 5.81
CA PHE A 155 12.34 6.65 5.34
C PHE A 155 12.25 8.18 5.45
N PHE A 156 11.16 8.78 4.98
CA PHE A 156 10.96 10.23 5.02
C PHE A 156 10.62 10.78 6.41
N THR A 157 10.38 9.92 7.38
CA THR A 157 10.17 10.32 8.77
C THR A 157 11.44 10.17 9.62
N SER A 158 12.27 9.14 9.33
CA SER A 158 13.41 8.79 10.17
C SER A 158 14.78 9.13 9.59
N VAL A 159 14.93 9.08 8.26
CA VAL A 159 16.23 9.23 7.57
C VAL A 159 16.32 10.54 6.81
N PHE A 160 15.22 10.98 6.19
CA PHE A 160 15.22 12.10 5.27
C PHE A 160 14.21 13.19 5.67
N GLY A 161 14.70 14.28 6.25
CA GLY A 161 13.87 15.44 6.60
C GLY A 161 13.56 16.33 5.39
N ALA A 162 12.41 16.09 4.72
CA ALA A 162 11.99 16.92 3.60
C ALA A 162 11.41 18.27 4.07
N GLN A 163 11.63 19.33 3.28
CA GLN A 163 11.06 20.65 3.55
C GLN A 163 9.52 20.58 3.49
N GLY A 164 8.85 21.13 4.50
CA GLY A 164 7.38 21.19 4.58
C GLY A 164 6.69 19.88 4.98
N LYS A 165 7.42 18.84 5.33
CA LYS A 165 6.85 17.62 5.91
C LYS A 165 6.52 17.80 7.39
N ARG A 166 5.54 17.02 7.87
CA ARG A 166 5.17 16.96 9.30
C ARG A 166 6.40 16.57 10.12
N GLN A 167 6.60 17.28 11.22
CA GLN A 167 7.59 16.89 12.22
C GLN A 167 7.09 15.70 13.04
N LEU A 168 7.99 14.93 13.64
CA LEU A 168 7.61 13.76 14.44
C LEU A 168 6.67 14.14 15.60
N SER A 169 6.80 15.37 16.13
CA SER A 169 5.92 15.95 17.15
C SER A 169 4.46 16.14 16.69
N ASP A 170 4.22 16.19 15.40
CA ASP A 170 2.89 16.42 14.83
C ASP A 170 2.11 15.11 14.58
N TYR A 171 2.78 13.97 14.81
CA TYR A 171 2.18 12.66 14.68
C TYR A 171 1.40 12.27 15.94
N ARG A 172 0.27 11.61 15.77
CA ARG A 172 -0.49 11.04 16.88
C ARG A 172 0.21 9.79 17.45
N ASN A 173 -0.01 9.49 18.70
CA ASN A 173 0.60 8.32 19.36
C ASN A 173 0.38 6.99 18.61
N ALA A 174 -0.77 6.82 17.96
CA ALA A 174 -1.05 5.63 17.15
C ALA A 174 -0.17 5.58 15.87
N GLU A 175 0.03 6.72 15.22
CA GLU A 175 0.89 6.84 14.02
C GLU A 175 2.36 6.58 14.39
N ILE A 176 2.83 7.15 15.52
CA ILE A 176 4.20 6.90 16.03
C ILE A 176 4.41 5.42 16.35
N LYS A 177 3.43 4.77 16.97
CA LYS A 177 3.51 3.31 17.25
C LYS A 177 3.61 2.50 15.96
N THR A 178 2.90 2.88 14.91
CA THR A 178 2.95 2.22 13.61
C THR A 178 4.33 2.42 12.96
N LEU A 179 4.85 3.66 12.95
CA LEU A 179 6.19 3.96 12.44
C LEU A 179 7.29 3.21 13.19
N LEU A 180 7.21 3.15 14.52
CA LEU A 180 8.16 2.39 15.33
C LEU A 180 8.05 0.88 15.07
N ALA A 181 6.85 0.36 14.91
CA ALA A 181 6.63 -1.05 14.59
C ALA A 181 7.21 -1.42 13.21
N ASP A 182 7.07 -0.52 12.23
CA ASP A 182 7.64 -0.67 10.89
C ASP A 182 9.18 -0.63 10.93
N LEU A 183 9.76 0.38 11.61
CA LEU A 183 11.20 0.50 11.85
C LEU A 183 11.82 -0.73 12.53
N LEU A 184 11.10 -1.34 13.47
CA LEU A 184 11.54 -2.53 14.20
C LEU A 184 11.21 -3.83 13.45
N GLY A 185 10.65 -3.76 12.23
CA GLY A 185 10.22 -4.94 11.46
C GLY A 185 9.07 -5.72 12.11
N GLN A 186 8.41 -5.16 13.13
CA GLN A 186 7.35 -5.85 13.87
C GLN A 186 6.07 -5.97 13.07
N GLU A 187 5.84 -5.13 12.06
CA GLU A 187 4.65 -5.19 11.21
C GLU A 187 4.58 -6.50 10.44
N GLN A 188 5.71 -6.99 9.93
CA GLN A 188 5.81 -8.30 9.26
C GLN A 188 5.47 -9.45 10.22
N ILE A 189 5.94 -9.37 11.47
CA ILE A 189 5.65 -10.37 12.51
C ILE A 189 4.16 -10.33 12.88
N ARG A 190 3.57 -9.15 13.01
CA ARG A 190 2.14 -8.96 13.25
C ARG A 190 1.29 -9.51 12.12
N GLU A 191 1.65 -9.23 10.88
CA GLU A 191 0.93 -9.74 9.72
C GLU A 191 1.03 -11.27 9.61
N LEU A 192 2.21 -11.84 9.84
CA LEU A 192 2.40 -13.29 9.95
C LEU A 192 1.54 -13.88 11.08
N GLY A 193 1.55 -13.26 12.25
CA GLY A 193 0.72 -13.68 13.38
C GLY A 193 -0.78 -13.64 13.08
N ARG A 194 -1.25 -12.61 12.38
CA ARG A 194 -2.64 -12.50 11.92
C ARG A 194 -2.99 -13.59 10.92
N LYS A 195 -2.17 -13.77 9.87
CA LYS A 195 -2.36 -14.82 8.86
C LYS A 195 -2.35 -16.22 9.47
N ALA A 196 -1.43 -16.49 10.39
CA ALA A 196 -1.38 -17.75 11.13
C ALA A 196 -2.65 -17.96 11.98
N GLY A 197 -3.12 -16.91 12.66
CA GLY A 197 -4.36 -16.95 13.44
C GLY A 197 -5.61 -17.21 12.59
N ASP A 198 -5.72 -16.57 11.44
CA ASP A 198 -6.84 -16.76 10.53
C ASP A 198 -6.79 -18.16 9.89
N THR A 199 -5.62 -18.65 9.51
CA THR A 199 -5.44 -20.03 9.02
C THR A 199 -5.81 -21.06 10.10
N ALA A 200 -5.40 -20.83 11.34
CA ALA A 200 -5.75 -21.72 12.45
C ALA A 200 -7.27 -21.76 12.71
N LYS A 201 -7.98 -20.61 12.60
CA LYS A 201 -9.45 -20.57 12.71
C LYS A 201 -10.11 -21.37 11.58
N LEU A 202 -9.67 -21.22 10.34
CA LEU A 202 -10.19 -21.96 9.18
C LEU A 202 -9.97 -23.47 9.34
N LEU A 203 -8.77 -23.88 9.74
CA LEU A 203 -8.45 -25.29 9.99
C LEU A 203 -9.29 -25.86 11.13
N LYS A 204 -9.48 -25.10 12.19
CA LYS A 204 -10.30 -25.52 13.33
C LYS A 204 -11.79 -25.69 12.94
N ALA A 205 -12.33 -24.76 12.15
CA ALA A 205 -13.68 -24.86 11.62
C ALA A 205 -13.84 -26.07 10.68
N GLY A 206 -12.88 -26.28 9.77
CA GLY A 206 -12.83 -27.44 8.88
C GLY A 206 -12.77 -28.76 9.65
N LEU A 207 -11.93 -28.83 10.69
CA LEU A 207 -11.81 -30.02 11.54
C LEU A 207 -13.14 -30.36 12.25
N VAL A 208 -13.85 -29.32 12.74
CA VAL A 208 -15.17 -29.51 13.38
C VAL A 208 -16.18 -30.06 12.37
N ALA A 209 -16.22 -29.51 11.15
CA ALA A 209 -17.12 -29.98 10.09
C ALA A 209 -16.82 -31.43 9.70
N VAL A 210 -15.55 -31.78 9.47
CA VAL A 210 -15.14 -33.15 9.15
C VAL A 210 -15.47 -34.13 10.29
N ARG A 211 -15.29 -33.74 11.54
CA ARG A 211 -15.66 -34.59 12.70
C ARG A 211 -17.18 -34.83 12.77
N GLN A 212 -17.97 -33.77 12.50
CA GLN A 212 -19.44 -33.92 12.47
C GLN A 212 -19.90 -34.84 11.34
N GLU A 213 -19.29 -34.70 10.16
CA GLU A 213 -19.59 -35.56 9.02
C GLU A 213 -19.19 -37.04 9.27
N ALA A 214 -18.01 -37.25 9.84
CA ALA A 214 -17.55 -38.58 10.26
C ALA A 214 -18.48 -39.20 11.31
N ALA A 215 -18.90 -38.45 12.32
CA ALA A 215 -19.85 -38.96 13.32
C ALA A 215 -21.22 -39.27 12.74
N ALA A 216 -21.69 -38.47 11.76
CA ALA A 216 -22.92 -38.75 11.04
C ALA A 216 -22.83 -40.05 10.17
N MET A 217 -21.68 -40.22 9.50
CA MET A 217 -21.40 -41.45 8.71
C MET A 217 -21.33 -42.69 9.61
N ASP A 218 -20.63 -42.59 10.76
CA ASP A 218 -20.55 -43.69 11.72
C ASP A 218 -21.92 -44.07 12.30
N SER A 219 -22.76 -43.08 12.61
CA SER A 219 -24.14 -43.30 13.03
C SER A 219 -24.96 -44.00 11.95
N GLU A 220 -24.85 -43.58 10.70
CA GLU A 220 -25.53 -44.16 9.56
C GLU A 220 -25.05 -45.61 9.27
N ALA A 221 -23.72 -45.83 9.31
CA ALA A 221 -23.13 -47.17 9.19
C ALA A 221 -23.63 -48.10 10.28
N GLY A 222 -23.70 -47.61 11.54
CA GLY A 222 -24.26 -48.38 12.67
C GLY A 222 -25.76 -48.71 12.48
N ARG A 223 -26.53 -47.78 11.90
CA ARG A 223 -27.95 -48.00 11.57
C ARG A 223 -28.13 -49.05 10.47
N LEU A 224 -27.34 -48.94 9.39
CA LEU A 224 -27.36 -49.88 8.28
C LEU A 224 -26.88 -51.27 8.71
N ALA A 225 -25.87 -51.38 9.55
CA ALA A 225 -25.39 -52.65 10.08
C ALA A 225 -26.48 -53.37 10.94
N ARG A 226 -27.22 -52.62 11.78
CA ARG A 226 -28.36 -53.17 12.54
C ARG A 226 -29.50 -53.60 11.61
N ALA A 227 -29.84 -52.77 10.64
CA ALA A 227 -30.88 -53.11 9.66
C ALA A 227 -30.52 -54.35 8.82
N LEU A 228 -29.24 -54.55 8.50
CA LEU A 228 -28.72 -55.73 7.84
C LEU A 228 -28.82 -57.00 8.74
N ALA A 229 -28.46 -56.86 10.02
CA ALA A 229 -28.58 -57.96 10.99
C ALA A 229 -30.05 -58.36 11.21
N ASP A 230 -30.97 -57.36 11.38
CA ASP A 230 -32.39 -57.58 11.53
C ASP A 230 -33.00 -58.22 10.26
N ALA A 231 -32.51 -57.89 9.07
CA ALA A 231 -32.93 -58.45 7.80
C ALA A 231 -32.43 -59.91 7.61
N ALA A 232 -31.28 -60.27 8.15
CA ALA A 232 -30.72 -61.60 8.10
C ALA A 232 -31.49 -62.61 8.97
N ASP A 233 -32.11 -62.12 10.08
CA ASP A 233 -32.89 -62.95 11.01
C ASP A 233 -34.36 -63.08 10.62
N ALA A 234 -34.82 -62.46 9.56
CA ALA A 234 -36.24 -62.44 9.16
C ALA A 234 -36.48 -63.24 7.89
N ALA A 235 -37.50 -64.18 7.93
CA ALA A 235 -37.93 -65.03 6.80
C ALA A 235 -38.46 -64.22 5.60
N ASP A 236 -38.70 -62.92 5.71
CA ASP A 236 -39.16 -61.98 4.67
C ASP A 236 -38.06 -61.10 4.08
N ALA A 237 -36.85 -61.57 4.06
CA ALA A 237 -35.66 -60.84 3.63
C ALA A 237 -35.76 -60.16 2.23
N PRO A 238 -36.43 -60.76 1.17
CA PRO A 238 -36.48 -60.08 -0.13
C PRO A 238 -37.38 -58.84 -0.15
N ALA A 239 -38.52 -58.85 0.56
CA ALA A 239 -39.48 -57.76 0.58
C ALA A 239 -38.90 -56.56 1.38
N ARG A 240 -38.24 -56.85 2.50
CA ARG A 240 -37.58 -55.83 3.34
C ARG A 240 -36.32 -55.25 2.70
N ALA A 241 -35.56 -56.09 1.95
CA ALA A 241 -34.41 -55.59 1.17
C ALA A 241 -34.85 -54.59 0.07
N HIS A 242 -35.95 -54.85 -0.59
CA HIS A 242 -36.55 -53.97 -1.59
C HIS A 242 -37.03 -52.64 -0.96
N GLN A 243 -37.62 -52.70 0.23
CA GLN A 243 -38.10 -51.55 0.95
C GLN A 243 -36.93 -50.70 1.50
N ALA A 244 -35.85 -51.35 1.99
CA ALA A 244 -34.63 -50.69 2.42
C ALA A 244 -33.89 -50.02 1.24
N GLN A 245 -33.82 -50.67 0.08
CA GLN A 245 -33.27 -50.08 -1.14
C GLN A 245 -34.06 -48.84 -1.58
N ALA A 246 -35.39 -48.89 -1.53
CA ALA A 246 -36.25 -47.75 -1.85
C ALA A 246 -36.02 -46.58 -0.83
N ALA A 247 -35.88 -46.90 0.45
CA ALA A 247 -35.57 -45.89 1.48
C ALA A 247 -34.18 -45.25 1.31
N VAL A 248 -33.17 -46.06 0.95
CA VAL A 248 -31.82 -45.54 0.63
C VAL A 248 -31.85 -44.65 -0.61
N ALA A 249 -32.57 -45.03 -1.65
CA ALA A 249 -32.73 -44.20 -2.85
C ALA A 249 -33.47 -42.88 -2.55
N ALA A 250 -34.50 -42.91 -1.71
CA ALA A 250 -35.20 -41.71 -1.26
C ALA A 250 -34.32 -40.80 -0.40
N ALA A 251 -33.53 -41.39 0.51
CA ALA A 251 -32.59 -40.63 1.34
C ALA A 251 -31.45 -40.00 0.50
N ALA A 252 -30.96 -40.74 -0.51
CA ALA A 252 -29.96 -40.20 -1.44
C ALA A 252 -30.51 -39.00 -2.25
N SER A 253 -31.77 -39.11 -2.70
CA SER A 253 -32.46 -38.02 -3.40
C SER A 253 -32.66 -36.78 -2.51
N THR A 254 -33.08 -36.99 -1.26
CA THR A 254 -33.21 -35.86 -0.29
C THR A 254 -31.87 -35.23 0.08
N LEU A 255 -30.80 -36.01 0.18
CA LEU A 255 -29.46 -35.52 0.42
C LEU A 255 -28.96 -34.64 -0.75
N GLU A 256 -29.23 -35.12 -1.99
CA GLU A 256 -28.85 -34.35 -3.18
C GLU A 256 -29.65 -33.05 -3.29
N GLN A 257 -30.95 -33.08 -2.99
CA GLN A 257 -31.74 -31.84 -2.90
C GLN A 257 -31.26 -30.88 -1.81
N ALA A 258 -30.88 -31.41 -0.65
CA ALA A 258 -30.32 -30.61 0.44
C ALA A 258 -28.96 -30.00 0.06
N ARG A 259 -28.11 -30.76 -0.66
CA ARG A 259 -26.83 -30.23 -1.20
C ARG A 259 -27.06 -29.12 -2.21
N GLN A 260 -28.01 -29.29 -3.13
CA GLN A 260 -28.35 -28.25 -4.10
C GLN A 260 -28.91 -27.00 -3.42
N ALA A 261 -29.81 -27.19 -2.43
CA ALA A 261 -30.34 -26.10 -1.65
C ALA A 261 -29.21 -25.35 -0.84
N HIS A 262 -28.27 -26.12 -0.28
CA HIS A 262 -27.13 -25.56 0.42
C HIS A 262 -26.23 -24.74 -0.51
N VAL A 263 -25.97 -25.24 -1.73
CA VAL A 263 -25.22 -24.50 -2.75
C VAL A 263 -25.92 -23.19 -3.11
N GLN A 264 -27.24 -23.24 -3.32
CA GLN A 264 -28.04 -22.05 -3.61
C GLN A 264 -28.01 -21.05 -2.46
N VAL A 265 -28.15 -21.49 -1.21
CA VAL A 265 -28.09 -20.63 -0.04
C VAL A 265 -26.67 -20.04 0.14
N SER A 266 -25.62 -20.83 -0.14
CA SER A 266 -24.24 -20.31 -0.08
C SER A 266 -23.99 -19.24 -1.15
N MET A 267 -24.46 -19.43 -2.37
CA MET A 267 -24.39 -18.41 -3.43
C MET A 267 -25.19 -17.15 -3.07
N GLN A 268 -26.40 -17.31 -2.52
CA GLN A 268 -27.19 -16.17 -2.04
C GLN A 268 -26.51 -15.43 -0.89
N ARG A 269 -25.85 -16.15 0.00
CA ARG A 269 -25.08 -15.57 1.11
C ARG A 269 -23.86 -14.80 0.62
N GLU A 270 -23.19 -15.31 -0.39
CA GLU A 270 -22.07 -14.64 -1.04
C GLU A 270 -22.53 -13.34 -1.72
N GLN A 271 -23.62 -13.40 -2.49
CA GLN A 271 -24.22 -12.21 -3.10
C GLN A 271 -24.73 -11.20 -2.04
N ALA A 272 -25.32 -11.67 -0.95
CA ALA A 272 -25.73 -10.80 0.15
C ALA A 272 -24.52 -10.16 0.82
N SER A 273 -23.45 -10.92 1.04
CA SER A 273 -22.19 -10.39 1.57
C SER A 273 -21.57 -9.31 0.68
N GLU A 274 -21.58 -9.52 -0.65
CA GLU A 274 -21.11 -8.53 -1.61
C GLU A 274 -21.98 -7.26 -1.60
N THR A 275 -23.32 -7.44 -1.51
CA THR A 275 -24.24 -6.31 -1.43
C THR A 275 -24.08 -5.55 -0.11
N ASP A 276 -23.86 -6.24 1.00
CA ASP A 276 -23.60 -5.62 2.31
C ASP A 276 -22.26 -4.87 2.33
N ALA A 277 -21.21 -5.46 1.73
CA ALA A 277 -19.92 -4.79 1.56
C ALA A 277 -20.07 -3.52 0.70
N ARG A 278 -20.82 -3.60 -0.40
CA ARG A 278 -21.12 -2.43 -1.25
C ARG A 278 -21.92 -1.37 -0.52
N ARG A 279 -22.91 -1.79 0.27
CA ARG A 279 -23.71 -0.90 1.11
C ARG A 279 -22.85 -0.20 2.18
N ALA A 280 -21.96 -0.94 2.84
CA ALA A 280 -21.02 -0.38 3.80
C ALA A 280 -20.09 0.67 3.16
N GLN A 281 -19.59 0.37 1.97
CA GLN A 281 -18.80 1.33 1.19
C GLN A 281 -19.58 2.60 0.86
N LEU A 282 -20.81 2.46 0.36
CA LEU A 282 -21.66 3.61 0.03
C LEU A 282 -22.05 4.43 1.28
N LEU A 283 -22.22 3.78 2.43
CA LEU A 283 -22.44 4.48 3.70
C LEU A 283 -21.23 5.31 4.11
N GLN A 284 -20.03 4.74 3.97
CA GLN A 284 -18.78 5.44 4.25
C GLN A 284 -18.56 6.62 3.28
N GLU A 285 -18.81 6.41 1.99
CA GLU A 285 -18.77 7.50 1.00
C GLU A 285 -19.78 8.62 1.32
N ARG A 286 -21.00 8.25 1.76
CA ARG A 286 -22.00 9.20 2.20
C ARG A 286 -21.57 9.97 3.45
N GLU A 287 -21.01 9.30 4.43
CA GLU A 287 -20.51 9.95 5.66
C GLU A 287 -19.36 10.93 5.37
N THR A 288 -18.45 10.54 4.50
CA THR A 288 -17.35 11.43 4.06
C THR A 288 -17.90 12.64 3.30
N ALA A 289 -18.86 12.44 2.37
CA ALA A 289 -19.50 13.54 1.66
C ALA A 289 -20.28 14.48 2.61
N GLN A 290 -20.96 13.92 3.61
CA GLN A 290 -21.65 14.71 4.63
C GLN A 290 -20.67 15.48 5.53
N ALA A 291 -19.52 14.90 5.86
CA ALA A 291 -18.47 15.57 6.63
C ALA A 291 -17.90 16.78 5.85
N VAL A 292 -17.60 16.57 4.56
CA VAL A 292 -17.15 17.65 3.67
C VAL A 292 -18.21 18.75 3.54
N GLY A 293 -19.48 18.35 3.35
CA GLY A 293 -20.59 19.32 3.29
C GLY A 293 -20.74 20.14 4.58
N ARG A 294 -20.61 19.51 5.75
CA ARG A 294 -20.66 20.22 7.04
C ARG A 294 -19.49 21.18 7.21
N ALA A 295 -18.28 20.77 6.81
CA ALA A 295 -17.10 21.63 6.86
C ALA A 295 -17.26 22.86 5.94
N ALA A 296 -17.78 22.67 4.72
CA ALA A 296 -18.06 23.76 3.78
C ALA A 296 -19.14 24.73 4.32
N MET A 297 -20.19 24.20 4.94
CA MET A 297 -21.22 25.03 5.56
C MET A 297 -20.69 25.83 6.76
N GLN A 298 -19.82 25.23 7.55
CA GLN A 298 -19.17 25.92 8.67
C GLN A 298 -18.26 27.05 8.15
N GLU A 299 -17.49 26.79 7.12
CA GLU A 299 -16.63 27.82 6.50
C GLU A 299 -17.45 28.99 5.93
N LEU A 300 -18.60 28.70 5.31
CA LEU A 300 -19.52 29.74 4.84
C LEU A 300 -20.08 30.56 6.00
N ALA A 301 -20.51 29.90 7.07
CA ALA A 301 -21.03 30.59 8.26
C ALA A 301 -19.96 31.51 8.90
N ASP A 302 -18.72 31.00 8.98
CA ASP A 302 -17.60 31.78 9.51
C ASP A 302 -17.27 32.99 8.63
N ARG A 303 -17.35 32.85 7.30
CA ARG A 303 -17.19 33.96 6.34
C ARG A 303 -18.31 35.00 6.48
N GLU A 304 -19.56 34.55 6.57
CA GLU A 304 -20.70 35.45 6.80
C GLU A 304 -20.55 36.21 8.11
N GLN A 305 -20.11 35.51 9.19
CA GLN A 305 -19.90 36.17 10.47
C GLN A 305 -18.77 37.19 10.41
N ALA A 306 -17.67 36.87 9.73
CA ALA A 306 -16.58 37.81 9.52
C ALA A 306 -17.02 39.05 8.70
N GLU A 307 -17.82 38.85 7.64
CA GLU A 307 -18.40 39.96 6.85
C GLU A 307 -19.33 40.84 7.68
N ARG A 308 -20.24 40.22 8.47
CA ARG A 308 -21.10 40.97 9.39
C ARG A 308 -20.29 41.80 10.40
N GLN A 309 -19.24 41.23 10.95
CA GLN A 309 -18.33 41.97 11.87
C GLN A 309 -17.62 43.12 11.15
N ARG A 310 -17.21 42.90 9.90
CA ARG A 310 -16.58 43.93 9.08
C ARG A 310 -17.54 45.06 8.78
N LEU A 311 -18.76 44.73 8.41
CA LEU A 311 -19.84 45.70 8.14
C LEU A 311 -20.19 46.53 9.41
N ASN A 312 -20.30 45.86 10.57
CA ASN A 312 -20.55 46.53 11.84
C ASN A 312 -19.39 47.46 12.25
N ARG A 313 -18.15 47.12 11.94
CA ARG A 313 -17.02 48.04 12.16
C ARG A 313 -17.05 49.24 11.24
N LEU A 314 -17.43 49.05 9.99
CA LEU A 314 -17.56 50.13 9.01
C LEU A 314 -18.74 51.09 9.37
N THR A 315 -19.87 50.54 9.78
CA THR A 315 -21.04 51.36 10.25
C THR A 315 -20.71 52.13 11.53
N ARG A 316 -19.99 51.53 12.50
CA ARG A 316 -19.52 52.27 13.69
C ARG A 316 -18.54 53.39 13.34
N ARG A 317 -17.61 53.14 12.40
CA ARG A 317 -16.69 54.21 11.92
C ARG A 317 -17.41 55.31 11.14
N ALA A 318 -18.46 54.98 10.38
CA ALA A 318 -19.28 55.97 9.68
C ALA A 318 -20.11 56.82 10.67
N ALA A 319 -20.61 56.22 11.75
CA ALA A 319 -21.35 56.93 12.81
C ALA A 319 -20.45 57.83 13.67
N GLN A 320 -19.13 57.51 13.80
CA GLN A 320 -18.19 58.36 14.51
C GLN A 320 -17.64 59.55 13.68
N ARG A 321 -17.93 59.58 12.36
CA ARG A 321 -17.51 60.65 11.46
C ARG A 321 -18.67 61.63 11.13
N ARG A 322 -19.84 61.43 11.70
CA ARG A 322 -20.97 62.40 11.78
C ARG A 322 -20.98 63.06 13.15
#